data_ac7cbf288fcf2af029606d04da4f9d34
#
_entry.id   ac7cbf288fcf2af029606d04da4f9d34
#
_cell.length_a   1.000
_cell.length_b   1.000
_cell.length_c   1.000
_cell.angle_alpha   90.00
_cell.angle_beta   90.00
_cell.angle_gamma   90.00
#
_symmetry.space_group_name_H-M   'P 1'
#
loop_
_entity.id
_entity.type
_entity.pdbx_description
1 polymer ?
#
loop_
_entity_poly.entity_id
_entity_poly.type
_entity_poly.pdbx_seq_one_letter_code
_entity_poly.pdbx_strand_id
1 'polypeptide(L)'
;LMIIGEAPGRDEDIEGRPFVGRAGQLLDLMLAAGGWSESDVHITNIVYWRPPGNRTPTPQETEVCRPFLERQIELVGPKVLLLL
;
A
#
# COMPACT_ATOMS: atom_id res chain seq x y z
N LEU A 1 10.23 -8.18 0.98
CA LEU A 1 9.44 -7.32 1.87
C LEU A 1 8.18 -6.83 1.16
N MET A 2 7.07 -7.00 1.80
CA MET A 2 5.79 -6.48 1.32
C MET A 2 5.27 -5.42 2.29
N ILE A 3 4.86 -4.27 1.76
CA ILE A 3 4.34 -3.16 2.55
C ILE A 3 2.88 -2.96 2.20
N ILE A 4 2.02 -2.93 3.20
CA ILE A 4 0.58 -2.79 3.02
C ILE A 4 0.12 -1.53 3.76
N GLY A 5 -0.36 -0.56 2.99
CA GLY A 5 -0.99 0.64 3.52
C GLY A 5 -2.50 0.47 3.60
N GLU A 6 -3.21 1.54 3.98
CA GLU A 6 -4.65 1.49 4.20
C GLU A 6 -5.44 1.71 2.90
N ALA A 7 -5.27 2.87 2.28
CA ALA A 7 -5.98 3.24 1.06
C ALA A 7 -5.22 4.33 0.31
N PRO A 8 -5.41 4.45 -1.03
CA PRO A 8 -4.77 5.54 -1.77
C PRO A 8 -5.35 6.90 -1.40
N GLY A 9 -4.48 7.91 -1.37
CA GLY A 9 -4.87 9.30 -1.23
C GLY A 9 -5.08 9.96 -2.61
N ARG A 10 -5.10 11.30 -2.61
CA ARG A 10 -5.33 12.07 -3.85
C ARG A 10 -4.28 11.80 -4.92
N ASP A 11 -3.01 11.88 -4.56
CA ASP A 11 -1.93 11.73 -5.53
C ASP A 11 -1.86 10.30 -6.05
N GLU A 12 -2.06 9.32 -5.20
CA GLU A 12 -2.12 7.90 -5.55
C GLU A 12 -3.28 7.61 -6.48
N ASP A 13 -4.44 8.23 -6.25
CA ASP A 13 -5.62 8.09 -7.10
C ASP A 13 -5.37 8.66 -8.51
N ILE A 14 -4.68 9.80 -8.60
CA ILE A 14 -4.33 10.42 -9.87
C ILE A 14 -3.31 9.59 -10.65
N GLU A 15 -2.26 9.12 -10.00
CA GLU A 15 -1.16 8.40 -10.65
C GLU A 15 -1.40 6.91 -10.81
N GLY A 16 -2.37 6.35 -10.11
CA GLY A 16 -2.67 4.92 -10.16
C GLY A 16 -1.62 4.04 -9.47
N ARG A 17 -0.80 4.60 -8.60
CA ARG A 17 0.24 3.88 -7.84
C ARG A 17 0.13 4.18 -6.36
N PRO A 18 0.47 3.22 -5.46
CA PRO A 18 0.48 3.47 -4.02
C PRO A 18 1.67 4.33 -3.61
N PHE A 19 1.50 5.08 -2.54
CA PHE A 19 2.58 5.82 -1.86
C PHE A 19 3.37 6.77 -2.77
N VAL A 20 2.70 7.63 -3.52
CA VAL A 20 3.34 8.64 -4.37
C VAL A 20 3.28 10.06 -3.79
N GLY A 21 2.46 10.30 -2.74
CA GLY A 21 2.37 11.58 -2.06
C GLY A 21 3.50 11.79 -1.04
N ARG A 22 3.31 12.74 -0.12
CA ARG A 22 4.32 13.09 0.89
C ARG A 22 4.73 11.90 1.78
N ALA A 23 3.75 11.12 2.23
CA ALA A 23 4.01 9.93 3.04
C ALA A 23 4.79 8.89 2.25
N GLY A 24 4.49 8.74 0.97
CA GLY A 24 5.23 7.84 0.08
C GLY A 24 6.67 8.28 -0.14
N GLN A 25 6.91 9.58 -0.30
CA GLN A 25 8.26 10.11 -0.43
C GLN A 25 9.09 9.85 0.83
N LEU A 26 8.48 10.02 2.01
CA LEU A 26 9.14 9.69 3.27
C LEU A 26 9.44 8.20 3.37
N LEU A 27 8.49 7.35 2.96
CA LEU A 27 8.69 5.90 2.94
C LEU A 27 9.88 5.51 2.05
N ASP A 28 10.01 6.12 0.87
CA ASP A 28 11.14 5.89 -0.04
C ASP A 28 12.46 6.22 0.63
N LEU A 29 12.53 7.35 1.34
CA LEU A 29 13.74 7.74 2.08
C LEU A 29 14.06 6.75 3.19
N MET A 30 13.06 6.28 3.91
CA MET A 30 13.24 5.29 4.98
C MET A 30 13.73 3.95 4.43
N LEU A 31 13.18 3.50 3.32
CA LEU A 31 13.60 2.27 2.65
C LEU A 31 15.05 2.38 2.16
N ALA A 32 15.39 3.49 1.53
CA ALA A 32 16.76 3.73 1.06
C ALA A 32 17.76 3.76 2.22
N ALA A 33 17.40 4.37 3.35
CA ALA A 33 18.24 4.38 4.55
C ALA A 33 18.46 2.97 5.12
N GLY A 34 17.49 2.07 4.96
CA GLY A 34 17.59 0.67 5.35
C GLY A 34 18.26 -0.23 4.32
N GLY A 35 18.71 0.31 3.19
CA GLY A 35 19.33 -0.47 2.12
C GLY A 35 18.35 -1.16 1.18
N TRP A 36 17.07 -0.79 1.20
CA TRP A 36 16.05 -1.33 0.31
C TRP A 36 15.87 -0.44 -0.92
N SER A 37 15.65 -1.05 -2.08
CA SER A 37 15.25 -0.33 -3.30
C SER A 37 13.80 -0.66 -3.65
N GLU A 38 13.18 0.11 -4.55
CA GLU A 38 11.80 -0.15 -5.01
C GLU A 38 11.64 -1.57 -5.57
N SER A 39 12.67 -2.10 -6.22
CA SER A 39 12.63 -3.45 -6.78
C SER A 39 12.65 -4.56 -5.72
N ASP A 40 13.05 -4.24 -4.49
CA ASP A 40 13.13 -5.21 -3.39
C ASP A 40 11.83 -5.31 -2.61
N VAL A 41 10.88 -4.42 -2.85
CA VAL A 41 9.64 -4.34 -2.09
C VAL A 41 8.42 -4.37 -3.00
N HIS A 42 7.34 -4.99 -2.53
CA HIS A 42 6.02 -4.90 -3.15
C HIS A 42 5.14 -4.04 -2.25
N ILE A 43 4.61 -2.94 -2.79
CA ILE A 43 3.82 -1.97 -2.03
C ILE A 43 2.38 -1.98 -2.55
N THR A 44 1.42 -2.14 -1.65
CA THR A 44 0.00 -2.12 -1.98
C THR A 44 -0.80 -1.50 -0.84
N ASN A 45 -2.11 -1.49 -0.97
CA ASN A 45 -3.06 -1.02 0.05
C ASN A 45 -4.12 -2.06 0.34
N ILE A 46 -4.79 -1.96 1.49
CA ILE A 46 -5.92 -2.83 1.83
C ILE A 46 -7.11 -2.51 0.93
N VAL A 47 -7.38 -1.23 0.67
CA VAL A 47 -8.44 -0.77 -0.22
C VAL A 47 -7.81 -0.15 -1.47
N TYR A 48 -8.37 -0.44 -2.65
CA TYR A 48 -7.78 -0.08 -3.94
C TYR A 48 -8.33 1.21 -4.55
N TRP A 49 -9.32 1.85 -3.90
CA TRP A 49 -9.85 3.14 -4.33
C TRP A 49 -9.71 4.16 -3.20
N ARG A 50 -9.74 5.45 -3.58
CA ARG A 50 -9.67 6.53 -2.61
C ARG A 50 -11.04 6.73 -1.94
N PRO A 51 -11.16 6.56 -0.61
CA PRO A 51 -12.40 6.87 0.09
C PRO A 51 -12.73 8.37 -0.03
N PRO A 52 -14.02 8.77 -0.14
CA PRO A 52 -14.40 10.17 -0.20
C PRO A 52 -13.85 10.96 0.99
N GLY A 53 -13.26 12.14 0.72
CA GLY A 53 -12.67 12.97 1.75
C GLY A 53 -11.45 12.39 2.47
N ASN A 54 -10.75 11.43 1.85
CA ASN A 54 -9.60 10.74 2.46
C ASN A 54 -9.91 10.11 3.83
N ARG A 55 -11.16 9.72 4.05
CA ARG A 55 -11.55 9.06 5.30
C ARG A 55 -10.94 7.67 5.44
N THR A 56 -10.89 7.17 6.66
CA THR A 56 -10.55 5.77 6.91
C THR A 56 -11.54 4.84 6.19
N PRO A 57 -11.08 3.80 5.50
CA PRO A 57 -11.96 2.82 4.87
C PRO A 57 -12.91 2.17 5.87
N THR A 58 -14.14 1.94 5.46
CA THR A 58 -15.11 1.21 6.29
C THR A 58 -14.76 -0.26 6.35
N PRO A 59 -15.23 -1.01 7.37
CA PRO A 59 -15.06 -2.46 7.40
C PRO A 59 -15.62 -3.17 6.16
N GLN A 60 -16.70 -2.63 5.58
CA GLN A 60 -17.30 -3.18 4.35
C GLN A 60 -16.39 -3.00 3.15
N GLU A 61 -15.75 -1.85 2.99
CA GLU A 61 -14.80 -1.58 1.92
C GLU A 61 -13.57 -2.49 2.04
N THR A 62 -13.06 -2.66 3.24
CA THR A 62 -11.95 -3.57 3.52
C THR A 62 -12.31 -5.01 3.17
N GLU A 63 -13.50 -5.45 3.53
CA GLU A 63 -13.95 -6.82 3.29
C GLU A 63 -14.14 -7.11 1.80
N VAL A 64 -14.62 -6.15 1.02
CA VAL A 64 -14.76 -6.28 -0.44
C VAL A 64 -13.40 -6.47 -1.10
N CYS A 65 -12.36 -5.77 -0.64
CA CYS A 65 -11.02 -5.85 -1.21
C CYS A 65 -10.18 -7.01 -0.67
N ARG A 66 -10.57 -7.60 0.45
CA ARG A 66 -9.80 -8.62 1.15
C ARG A 66 -9.37 -9.81 0.29
N PRO A 67 -10.23 -10.43 -0.55
CA PRO A 67 -9.81 -11.55 -1.37
C PRO A 67 -8.66 -11.20 -2.33
N PHE A 68 -8.66 -9.99 -2.85
CA PHE A 68 -7.61 -9.53 -3.76
C PHE A 68 -6.28 -9.34 -3.03
N LEU A 69 -6.33 -8.77 -1.82
CA LEU A 69 -5.14 -8.60 -1.00
C LEU A 69 -4.54 -9.96 -0.59
N GLU A 70 -5.37 -10.89 -0.15
CA GLU A 70 -4.94 -12.24 0.22
C GLU A 70 -4.27 -12.94 -0.95
N ARG A 71 -4.81 -12.79 -2.15
CA ARG A 71 -4.23 -13.37 -3.36
C ARG A 71 -2.88 -12.74 -3.70
N GLN A 72 -2.74 -11.44 -3.53
CA GLN A 72 -1.45 -10.76 -3.72
C GLN A 72 -0.40 -11.31 -2.75
N ILE A 73 -0.75 -11.48 -1.48
CA ILE A 73 0.17 -12.03 -0.48
C ILE A 73 0.62 -13.43 -0.89
N GLU A 74 -0.30 -14.28 -1.35
CA GLU A 74 0.04 -15.62 -1.83
C GLU A 74 1.02 -15.60 -3.01
N LEU A 75 0.75 -14.73 -4.00
CA LEU A 75 1.56 -14.64 -5.22
C LEU A 75 2.95 -14.05 -4.96
N VAL A 76 3.04 -13.05 -4.11
CA VAL A 76 4.31 -12.41 -3.75
C VAL A 76 5.14 -13.32 -2.86
N GLY A 77 4.50 -14.06 -1.95
CA GLY A 77 5.17 -14.95 -1.01
C GLY A 77 6.20 -14.24 -0.14
N PRO A 78 5.86 -13.10 0.49
CA PRO A 78 6.86 -12.31 1.21
C PRO A 78 7.33 -13.05 2.47
N LYS A 79 8.60 -12.84 2.82
CA LYS A 79 9.15 -13.32 4.09
C LYS A 79 8.77 -12.40 5.25
N VAL A 80 8.55 -11.13 4.97
CA VAL A 80 8.19 -10.10 5.95
C VAL A 80 7.08 -9.23 5.40
N LEU A 81 6.04 -9.00 6.22
CA LEU A 81 4.97 -8.05 5.96
C LEU A 81 5.11 -6.85 6.89
N LEU A 82 5.04 -5.64 6.33
CA LEU A 82 5.01 -4.41 7.11
C LEU A 82 3.67 -3.72 6.90
N LEU A 83 2.91 -3.56 7.98
CA LEU A 83 1.60 -2.90 7.96
C LEU A 83 1.77 -1.45 8.43
N LEU A 84 1.29 -0.53 7.63
CA LEU A 84 1.37 0.91 7.93
C LEU A 84 0.01 1.52 8.24
#